data_1cc7b06c5c4dbc2a699afa0b8950c422
#
_entry.id   1cc7b06c5c4dbc2a699afa0b8950c422
#
_cell.length_a   1.000
_cell.length_b   1.000
_cell.length_c   1.000
_cell.angle_alpha   90.00
_cell.angle_beta   90.00
_cell.angle_gamma   90.00
#
_symmetry.space_group_name_H-M   'P 1'
#
loop_
_entity.id
_entity.type
_entity.pdbx_description
1 polymer ?
#
loop_
_entity_poly.entity_id
_entity_poly.type
_entity_poly.pdbx_seq_one_letter_code
_entity_poly.pdbx_strand_id
1 'polypeptide(L)'
;MKLESAAYYSTKDLEIPAIIEENTLNTTEILREVVNLYQSGEKKSDVAAATQRAVATGLSELAVKAAIKKKINNIGATGGVFYNEAITDTVKKHIENNGYDFIQHKNTCAGDGSVSLGQAIIAKKK
;
A
#
# COMPACT_ATOMS: atom_id res chain seq x y z
N MET A 1 6.82 12.44 0.52
CA MET A 1 7.15 12.16 1.96
C MET A 1 8.59 11.67 2.11
N LYS A 2 9.23 11.76 3.29
CA LYS A 2 10.66 11.41 3.44
C LYS A 2 11.01 9.98 3.00
N LEU A 3 10.16 9.00 3.31
CA LEU A 3 10.38 7.60 2.92
C LEU A 3 10.28 7.41 1.40
N GLU A 4 9.30 8.01 0.76
CA GLU A 4 9.11 7.99 -0.69
C GLU A 4 10.29 8.65 -1.41
N SER A 5 10.69 9.85 -0.97
CA SER A 5 11.87 10.55 -1.52
C SER A 5 13.15 9.73 -1.35
N ALA A 6 13.31 9.02 -0.24
CA ALA A 6 14.46 8.15 -0.03
C ALA A 6 14.44 6.94 -0.98
N ALA A 7 13.28 6.33 -1.18
CA ALA A 7 13.11 5.16 -2.03
C ALA A 7 13.33 5.46 -3.53
N TYR A 8 13.13 6.70 -3.97
CA TYR A 8 13.26 7.10 -5.37
C TYR A 8 14.63 6.74 -6.00
N TYR A 9 15.69 6.78 -5.21
CA TYR A 9 17.05 6.46 -5.66
C TYR A 9 17.45 5.00 -5.41
N SER A 10 16.48 4.11 -5.21
CA SER A 10 16.76 2.69 -5.02
C SER A 10 17.35 2.08 -6.28
N THR A 11 18.39 1.27 -6.10
CA THR A 11 19.09 0.58 -7.17
C THR A 11 19.12 -0.93 -7.00
N LYS A 12 18.75 -1.42 -5.82
CA LYS A 12 18.79 -2.83 -5.43
C LYS A 12 17.42 -3.30 -4.99
N ASP A 13 17.02 -4.45 -5.45
CA ASP A 13 15.75 -5.06 -5.08
C ASP A 13 15.94 -5.91 -3.80
N LEU A 14 15.80 -5.26 -2.64
CA LEU A 14 15.83 -5.93 -1.35
C LEU A 14 14.43 -6.45 -1.00
N GLU A 15 14.34 -7.63 -0.42
CA GLU A 15 13.09 -8.20 0.04
C GLU A 15 12.95 -8.06 1.56
N ILE A 16 11.79 -7.59 2.01
CA ILE A 16 11.35 -7.62 3.40
C ILE A 16 10.06 -8.43 3.45
N PRO A 17 9.99 -9.52 4.22
CA PRO A 17 8.80 -10.36 4.26
C PRO A 17 7.63 -9.63 4.92
N ALA A 18 6.45 -9.70 4.30
CA ALA A 18 5.20 -9.21 4.86
C ALA A 18 4.50 -10.38 5.58
N ILE A 19 4.75 -10.54 6.86
CA ILE A 19 4.18 -11.63 7.66
C ILE A 19 2.78 -11.25 8.12
N ILE A 20 1.81 -12.09 7.79
CA ILE A 20 0.41 -11.92 8.20
C ILE A 20 0.05 -12.99 9.22
N GLU A 21 -0.34 -12.55 10.40
CA GLU A 21 -0.83 -13.37 11.48
C GLU A 21 -2.35 -13.16 11.62
N GLU A 22 -3.13 -14.20 11.33
CA GLU A 22 -4.59 -14.14 11.27
C GLU A 22 -5.11 -13.08 10.28
N ASN A 23 -5.48 -11.89 10.78
CA ASN A 23 -5.99 -10.76 10.00
C ASN A 23 -5.15 -9.48 10.24
N THR A 24 -3.91 -9.62 10.66
CA THR A 24 -3.04 -8.50 11.02
C THR A 24 -1.69 -8.63 10.33
N LEU A 25 -1.22 -7.54 9.74
CA LEU A 25 0.15 -7.46 9.24
C LEU A 25 1.10 -7.23 10.42
N ASN A 26 2.07 -8.12 10.59
CA ASN A 26 3.09 -8.00 11.63
C ASN A 26 4.13 -6.94 11.24
N THR A 27 3.84 -5.68 11.58
CA THR A 27 4.73 -4.56 11.28
C THR A 27 6.01 -4.57 12.14
N THR A 28 6.03 -5.29 13.25
CA THR A 28 7.22 -5.44 14.10
C THR A 28 8.31 -6.21 13.36
N GLU A 29 7.94 -7.27 12.64
CA GLU A 29 8.90 -8.03 11.83
C GLU A 29 9.43 -7.19 10.66
N ILE A 30 8.59 -6.41 10.01
CA ILE A 30 9.04 -5.47 8.97
C ILE A 30 10.07 -4.49 9.55
N LEU A 31 9.79 -3.89 10.72
CA LEU A 31 10.70 -2.95 11.36
C LEU A 31 12.02 -3.64 11.80
N ARG A 32 11.95 -4.87 12.30
CA ARG A 32 13.14 -5.64 12.66
C ARG A 32 14.04 -5.85 11.43
N GLU A 33 13.45 -6.23 10.31
CA GLU A 33 14.21 -6.45 9.09
C GLU A 33 14.78 -5.14 8.51
N VAL A 34 14.06 -4.04 8.60
CA VAL A 34 14.56 -2.69 8.26
C VAL A 34 15.82 -2.37 9.06
N VAL A 35 15.81 -2.64 10.38
CA VAL A 35 16.98 -2.40 11.24
C VAL A 35 18.15 -3.32 10.85
N ASN A 36 17.89 -4.60 10.61
CA ASN A 36 18.90 -5.58 10.18
C ASN A 36 19.58 -5.15 8.87
N LEU A 37 18.80 -4.80 7.85
CA LEU A 37 19.30 -4.33 6.56
C LEU A 37 20.12 -3.04 6.70
N TYR A 38 19.65 -2.10 7.53
CA TYR A 38 20.37 -0.87 7.79
C TYR A 38 21.71 -1.13 8.51
N GLN A 39 21.74 -2.01 9.50
CA GLN A 39 22.95 -2.39 10.24
C GLN A 39 23.93 -3.18 9.39
N SER A 40 23.47 -3.97 8.42
CA SER A 40 24.31 -4.70 7.46
C SER A 40 24.94 -3.79 6.39
N GLY A 41 24.64 -2.50 6.40
CA GLY A 41 25.24 -1.50 5.50
C GLY A 41 24.51 -1.32 4.16
N GLU A 42 23.28 -1.83 4.02
CA GLU A 42 22.48 -1.59 2.83
C GLU A 42 22.12 -0.10 2.70
N LYS A 43 22.00 0.38 1.45
CA LYS A 43 21.68 1.79 1.18
C LYS A 43 20.29 2.14 1.72
N LYS A 44 20.19 3.32 2.34
CA LYS A 44 18.91 3.84 2.85
C LYS A 44 17.79 3.86 1.80
N SER A 45 18.13 4.15 0.54
CA SER A 45 17.18 4.14 -0.58
C SER A 45 16.61 2.75 -0.84
N ASP A 46 17.46 1.73 -0.83
CA ASP A 46 17.05 0.36 -1.11
C ASP A 46 16.20 -0.20 0.04
N VAL A 47 16.60 0.06 1.29
CA VAL A 47 15.80 -0.28 2.49
C VAL A 47 14.46 0.44 2.48
N ALA A 48 14.42 1.73 2.11
CA ALA A 48 13.18 2.50 2.03
C ALA A 48 12.21 1.94 0.98
N ALA A 49 12.73 1.56 -0.20
CA ALA A 49 11.93 0.95 -1.27
C ALA A 49 11.38 -0.43 -0.84
N ALA A 50 12.22 -1.27 -0.24
CA ALA A 50 11.81 -2.57 0.28
C ALA A 50 10.73 -2.44 1.36
N THR A 51 10.88 -1.46 2.26
CA THR A 51 9.88 -1.18 3.31
C THR A 51 8.52 -0.82 2.72
N GLN A 52 8.50 0.07 1.72
CA GLN A 52 7.25 0.45 1.04
C GLN A 52 6.57 -0.75 0.38
N ARG A 53 7.36 -1.59 -0.34
CA ARG A 53 6.83 -2.81 -0.96
C ARG A 53 6.27 -3.79 0.07
N ALA A 54 6.99 -4.04 1.16
CA ALA A 54 6.53 -4.96 2.20
C ALA A 54 5.19 -4.54 2.79
N VAL A 55 5.03 -3.27 3.14
CA VAL A 55 3.76 -2.74 3.67
C VAL A 55 2.66 -2.81 2.63
N ALA A 56 2.93 -2.38 1.38
CA ALA A 56 1.95 -2.40 0.30
C ALA A 56 1.48 -3.83 -0.02
N THR A 57 2.41 -4.79 -0.12
CA THR A 57 2.10 -6.20 -0.35
C THR A 57 1.29 -6.79 0.80
N GLY A 58 1.71 -6.57 2.04
CA GLY A 58 1.01 -7.11 3.21
C GLY A 58 -0.42 -6.58 3.34
N LEU A 59 -0.63 -5.28 3.12
CA LEU A 59 -1.97 -4.69 3.15
C LEU A 59 -2.85 -5.19 2.00
N SER A 60 -2.30 -5.33 0.79
CA SER A 60 -3.06 -5.86 -0.35
C SER A 60 -3.39 -7.35 -0.17
N GLU A 61 -2.52 -8.15 0.44
CA GLU A 61 -2.83 -9.53 0.78
C GLU A 61 -3.96 -9.64 1.80
N LEU A 62 -3.96 -8.79 2.84
CA LEU A 62 -5.08 -8.70 3.78
C LEU A 62 -6.39 -8.32 3.09
N ALA A 63 -6.34 -7.39 2.13
CA ALA A 63 -7.51 -6.98 1.35
C ALA A 63 -8.04 -8.15 0.49
N VAL A 64 -7.15 -8.90 -0.17
CA VAL A 64 -7.52 -10.10 -0.94
C VAL A 64 -8.14 -11.17 -0.03
N LYS A 65 -7.55 -11.47 1.12
CA LYS A 65 -8.12 -12.40 2.11
C LYS A 65 -9.52 -11.97 2.56
N ALA A 66 -9.71 -10.67 2.79
CA ALA A 66 -11.02 -10.12 3.14
C ALA A 66 -12.04 -10.25 2.00
N ALA A 67 -11.62 -9.99 0.76
CA ALA A 67 -12.46 -10.12 -0.44
C ALA A 67 -12.92 -11.57 -0.66
N ILE A 68 -12.03 -12.54 -0.49
CA ILE A 68 -12.37 -13.98 -0.53
C ILE A 68 -13.46 -14.30 0.51
N LYS A 69 -13.24 -13.90 1.76
CA LYS A 69 -14.17 -14.15 2.86
C LYS A 69 -15.55 -13.52 2.64
N LYS A 70 -15.58 -12.34 2.01
CA LYS A 70 -16.81 -11.58 1.73
C LYS A 70 -17.43 -11.87 0.37
N LYS A 71 -16.77 -12.65 -0.49
CA LYS A 71 -17.19 -12.97 -1.86
C LYS A 71 -17.42 -11.71 -2.71
N ILE A 72 -16.50 -10.76 -2.63
CA ILE A 72 -16.49 -9.53 -3.44
C ILE A 72 -15.32 -9.56 -4.42
N ASN A 73 -15.56 -9.05 -5.65
CA ASN A 73 -14.57 -9.09 -6.73
C ASN A 73 -13.78 -7.79 -6.88
N ASN A 74 -14.25 -6.71 -6.23
CA ASN A 74 -13.65 -5.38 -6.38
C ASN A 74 -12.97 -4.95 -5.10
N ILE A 75 -11.73 -4.50 -5.20
CA ILE A 75 -10.95 -3.97 -4.07
C ILE A 75 -10.56 -2.54 -4.39
N GLY A 76 -11.00 -1.59 -3.58
CA GLY A 76 -10.73 -0.17 -3.76
C GLY A 76 -9.64 0.36 -2.84
N ALA A 77 -8.89 1.36 -3.32
CA ALA A 77 -7.88 2.07 -2.55
C ALA A 77 -8.20 3.57 -2.47
N THR A 78 -8.12 4.13 -1.26
CA THR A 78 -8.32 5.55 -0.99
C THR A 78 -7.45 6.00 0.18
N GLY A 79 -7.24 7.31 0.30
CA GLY A 79 -6.38 7.91 1.32
C GLY A 79 -5.10 8.51 0.76
N GLY A 80 -4.49 9.43 1.51
CA GLY A 80 -3.33 10.22 1.08
C GLY A 80 -2.09 9.38 0.75
N VAL A 81 -1.97 8.15 1.25
CA VAL A 81 -0.86 7.24 0.93
C VAL A 81 -0.85 6.85 -0.55
N PHE A 82 -2.01 6.81 -1.22
CA PHE A 82 -2.16 6.47 -2.64
C PHE A 82 -1.81 7.61 -3.61
N TYR A 83 -1.24 8.70 -3.12
CA TYR A 83 -0.45 9.63 -3.95
C TYR A 83 0.95 9.10 -4.25
N ASN A 84 1.42 8.12 -3.47
CA ASN A 84 2.67 7.42 -3.73
C ASN A 84 2.45 6.37 -4.82
N GLU A 85 2.98 6.62 -6.02
CA GLU A 85 2.81 5.76 -7.19
C GLU A 85 3.40 4.37 -6.96
N ALA A 86 4.57 4.26 -6.32
CA ALA A 86 5.21 2.97 -6.06
C ALA A 86 4.36 2.06 -5.15
N ILE A 87 3.71 2.64 -4.14
CA ILE A 87 2.77 1.91 -3.28
C ILE A 87 1.53 1.52 -4.07
N THR A 88 0.97 2.46 -4.82
CA THR A 88 -0.25 2.25 -5.62
C THR A 88 -0.05 1.15 -6.65
N ASP A 89 1.06 1.18 -7.38
CA ASP A 89 1.41 0.17 -8.37
C ASP A 89 1.63 -1.21 -7.74
N THR A 90 2.28 -1.28 -6.59
CA THR A 90 2.49 -2.53 -5.86
C THR A 90 1.16 -3.13 -5.42
N VAL A 91 0.28 -2.32 -4.82
CA VAL A 91 -1.06 -2.75 -4.38
C VAL A 91 -1.90 -3.21 -5.57
N LYS A 92 -1.94 -2.40 -6.65
CA LYS A 92 -2.68 -2.72 -7.86
C LYS A 92 -2.23 -4.05 -8.45
N LYS A 93 -0.93 -4.21 -8.70
CA LYS A 93 -0.37 -5.45 -9.27
C LYS A 93 -0.70 -6.66 -8.41
N HIS A 94 -0.58 -6.55 -7.08
CA HIS A 94 -0.88 -7.65 -6.19
C HIS A 94 -2.37 -8.05 -6.25
N ILE A 95 -3.28 -7.08 -6.26
CA ILE A 95 -4.72 -7.31 -6.32
C ILE A 95 -5.12 -7.93 -7.66
N GLU A 96 -4.65 -7.35 -8.79
CA GLU A 96 -4.96 -7.85 -10.14
C GLU A 96 -4.38 -9.24 -10.41
N ASN A 97 -3.16 -9.53 -9.93
CA ASN A 97 -2.54 -10.85 -10.04
C ASN A 97 -3.30 -11.94 -9.26
N ASN A 98 -4.07 -11.55 -8.25
CA ASN A 98 -4.96 -12.47 -7.52
C ASN A 98 -6.37 -12.56 -8.12
N GLY A 99 -6.61 -11.97 -9.31
CA GLY A 99 -7.86 -12.08 -10.04
C GLY A 99 -8.97 -11.13 -9.57
N TYR A 100 -8.62 -10.05 -8.87
CA TYR A 100 -9.57 -9.03 -8.40
C TYR A 100 -9.46 -7.74 -9.20
N ASP A 101 -10.57 -7.01 -9.34
CA ASP A 101 -10.59 -5.69 -9.96
C ASP A 101 -10.08 -4.64 -8.96
N PHE A 102 -9.04 -3.89 -9.36
CA PHE A 102 -8.56 -2.77 -8.56
C PHE A 102 -9.28 -1.47 -8.91
N ILE A 103 -9.90 -0.85 -7.92
CA ILE A 103 -10.62 0.42 -8.07
C ILE A 103 -9.84 1.53 -7.40
N GLN A 104 -9.56 2.59 -8.17
CA GLN A 104 -8.94 3.81 -7.67
C GLN A 104 -9.70 5.05 -8.16
N HIS A 105 -9.45 6.17 -7.51
CA HIS A 105 -10.00 7.45 -7.91
C HIS A 105 -9.50 7.85 -9.31
N LYS A 106 -10.43 8.20 -10.22
CA LYS A 106 -10.10 8.66 -11.59
C LYS A 106 -10.34 10.17 -11.76
N ASN A 107 -11.42 10.67 -11.18
CA ASN A 107 -11.90 12.05 -11.38
C ASN A 107 -11.76 12.91 -10.11
N THR A 108 -11.30 12.34 -9.02
CA THR A 108 -11.10 13.02 -7.74
C THR A 108 -9.77 12.59 -7.14
N CYS A 109 -9.24 13.35 -6.21
CA CYS A 109 -8.03 12.97 -5.50
C CYS A 109 -8.30 11.80 -4.53
N ALA A 110 -7.28 10.97 -4.29
CA ALA A 110 -7.37 9.85 -3.35
C ALA A 110 -7.42 10.28 -1.88
N GLY A 111 -6.91 11.47 -1.55
CA GLY A 111 -6.81 11.99 -0.19
C GLY A 111 -8.00 12.86 0.24
N ASP A 112 -7.80 13.60 1.32
CA ASP A 112 -8.83 14.37 2.01
C ASP A 112 -9.50 15.46 1.14
N GLY A 113 -8.86 15.90 0.06
CA GLY A 113 -9.41 16.88 -0.86
C GLY A 113 -10.73 16.47 -1.54
N SER A 114 -11.07 15.17 -1.55
CA SER A 114 -12.35 14.69 -2.11
C SER A 114 -13.49 14.58 -1.07
N VAL A 115 -13.22 14.77 0.21
CA VAL A 115 -14.22 14.68 1.30
C VAL A 115 -15.34 15.71 1.10
N SER A 116 -15.00 16.95 0.79
CA SER A 116 -15.99 18.03 0.55
C SER A 116 -16.89 17.73 -0.65
N LEU A 117 -16.35 17.12 -1.71
CA LEU A 117 -17.16 16.70 -2.87
C LEU A 117 -18.16 15.61 -2.46
N GLY A 118 -17.72 14.62 -1.67
CA GLY A 118 -18.59 13.58 -1.13
C GLY A 118 -19.73 14.16 -0.28
N GLN A 119 -19.42 15.11 0.59
CA GLN A 119 -20.41 15.82 1.42
C GLN A 119 -21.42 16.59 0.54
N ALA A 120 -20.96 17.28 -0.48
CA ALA A 120 -21.84 18.03 -1.41
C ALA A 120 -22.79 17.07 -2.17
N ILE A 121 -22.30 15.91 -2.62
CA ILE A 121 -23.12 14.91 -3.32
C ILE A 121 -24.21 14.35 -2.40
N ILE A 122 -23.88 14.08 -1.14
CA ILE A 122 -24.85 13.57 -0.14
C ILE A 122 -25.90 14.65 0.17
N ALA A 123 -25.48 15.91 0.34
CA ALA A 123 -26.38 17.01 0.61
C ALA A 123 -27.38 17.27 -0.54
N LYS A 124 -26.96 17.05 -1.78
CA LYS A 124 -27.84 17.21 -2.97
C LYS A 124 -28.91 16.11 -3.08
N LYS A 125 -28.73 14.96 -2.43
CA LYS A 125 -29.69 13.84 -2.47
C LYS A 125 -30.82 13.95 -1.44
N LYS A 126 -30.78 14.95 -0.57
CA LYS A 126 -31.87 15.32 0.32
C LYS A 126 -32.79 16.37 -0.32
#